data_c64f13c2b5013bc22379a2c52c95c621
#
_entry.id   c64f13c2b5013bc22379a2c52c95c621
#
_cell.length_a   1.000
_cell.length_b   1.000
_cell.length_c   1.000
_cell.angle_alpha   90.00
_cell.angle_beta   90.00
_cell.angle_gamma   90.00
#
_symmetry.space_group_name_H-M   'P 1'
#
loop_
_entity.id
_entity.type
_entity.pdbx_description
1 polymer ?
#
loop_
_entity_poly.entity_id
_entity_poly.type
_entity_poly.pdbx_seq_one_letter_code
_entity_poly.pdbx_strand_id
1 'polypeptide(L)'
;DGVYELVIRTILVKKGNCPVNQLHRKASSLVKAGTQSSMMEVIEPMLTEEEHSVYRRGRNAHSPTMAKHATMADYRRATGFEALMGYLYLKEDYTRMLTLVRMGIGEDIL
;
A
#
# COMPACT_ATOMS: atom_id res chain seq x y z
N ASP A 1 3.38 2.97 7.64
CA ASP A 1 1.93 2.84 7.49
C ASP A 1 1.26 4.16 7.16
N GLY A 2 1.67 5.26 7.76
CA GLY A 2 1.10 6.56 7.47
C GLY A 2 1.30 7.03 6.02
N VAL A 3 2.39 6.63 5.39
CA VAL A 3 2.71 7.04 4.02
C VAL A 3 1.67 6.51 3.02
N TYR A 4 1.34 5.23 3.09
CA TYR A 4 0.36 4.64 2.18
C TYR A 4 -1.01 5.28 2.37
N GLU A 5 -1.44 5.46 3.61
CA GLU A 5 -2.72 6.09 3.90
C GLU A 5 -2.78 7.51 3.34
N LEU A 6 -1.70 8.27 3.48
CA LEU A 6 -1.62 9.62 2.92
C LEU A 6 -1.76 9.58 1.39
N VAL A 7 -1.09 8.65 0.73
CA VAL A 7 -1.19 8.50 -0.74
C VAL A 7 -2.63 8.19 -1.14
N ILE A 8 -3.28 7.25 -0.48
CA ILE A 8 -4.66 6.85 -0.77
C ILE A 8 -5.60 8.03 -0.59
N ARG A 9 -5.51 8.75 0.52
CA ARG A 9 -6.38 9.90 0.77
C ARG A 9 -6.15 11.01 -0.24
N THR A 10 -4.90 11.24 -0.65
CA THR A 10 -4.58 12.23 -1.66
C THR A 10 -5.22 11.89 -3.00
N ILE A 11 -5.13 10.63 -3.43
CA ILE A 11 -5.73 10.18 -4.68
C ILE A 11 -7.24 10.35 -4.64
N LEU A 12 -7.89 9.95 -3.55
CA LEU A 12 -9.34 10.03 -3.42
C LEU A 12 -9.84 11.47 -3.41
N VAL A 13 -9.11 12.37 -2.74
CA VAL A 13 -9.46 13.79 -2.73
C VAL A 13 -9.35 14.38 -4.12
N LYS A 14 -8.30 14.04 -4.86
CA LYS A 14 -8.11 14.57 -6.23
C LYS A 14 -9.16 14.07 -7.21
N LYS A 15 -9.72 12.89 -6.98
CA LYS A 15 -10.83 12.42 -7.81
C LYS A 15 -12.14 13.15 -7.54
N GLY A 16 -12.25 13.83 -6.40
CA GLY A 16 -13.29 14.81 -6.13
C GLY A 16 -14.69 14.26 -5.92
N ASN A 17 -15.59 15.12 -5.51
CA ASN A 17 -17.05 14.93 -5.48
C ASN A 17 -17.54 13.73 -4.68
N CYS A 18 -16.83 13.39 -3.60
CA CYS A 18 -17.23 12.31 -2.72
C CYS A 18 -17.53 12.90 -1.34
N PRO A 19 -18.67 12.58 -0.73
CA PRO A 19 -18.92 13.00 0.66
C PRO A 19 -17.83 12.50 1.60
N VAL A 20 -17.52 13.28 2.62
CA VAL A 20 -16.45 12.98 3.57
C VAL A 20 -16.58 11.57 4.15
N ASN A 21 -17.79 11.14 4.48
CA ASN A 21 -18.00 9.82 5.05
C ASN A 21 -17.67 8.68 4.08
N GLN A 22 -17.98 8.87 2.79
CA GLN A 22 -17.63 7.88 1.77
C GLN A 22 -16.14 7.87 1.52
N LEU A 23 -15.52 9.03 1.51
CA LEU A 23 -14.07 9.16 1.35
C LEU A 23 -13.34 8.40 2.47
N HIS A 24 -13.78 8.60 3.71
CA HIS A 24 -13.19 7.92 4.85
C HIS A 24 -13.36 6.40 4.76
N ARG A 25 -14.54 5.92 4.38
CA ARG A 25 -14.79 4.48 4.25
C ARG A 25 -13.94 3.86 3.15
N LYS A 26 -13.81 4.53 2.00
CA LYS A 26 -12.95 4.04 0.92
C LYS A 26 -11.50 3.97 1.37
N ALA A 27 -10.99 5.03 2.01
CA ALA A 27 -9.62 5.04 2.50
C ALA A 27 -9.39 3.93 3.53
N SER A 28 -10.31 3.77 4.49
CA SER A 28 -10.18 2.74 5.52
C SER A 28 -10.17 1.33 4.94
N SER A 29 -10.99 1.09 3.91
CA SER A 29 -11.02 -0.20 3.22
C SER A 29 -9.69 -0.49 2.52
N LEU A 30 -9.09 0.53 1.90
CA LEU A 30 -7.88 0.36 1.09
C LEU A 30 -6.60 0.20 1.93
N VAL A 31 -6.62 0.58 3.22
CA VAL A 31 -5.43 0.46 4.07
C VAL A 31 -5.37 -0.83 4.88
N LYS A 32 -6.33 -1.74 4.71
CA LYS A 32 -6.32 -3.02 5.42
C LYS A 32 -5.21 -3.93 4.90
N ALA A 33 -4.67 -4.77 5.80
CA ALA A 33 -3.58 -5.68 5.45
C ALA A 33 -3.94 -6.62 4.30
N GLY A 34 -5.17 -7.12 4.26
CA GLY A 34 -5.63 -7.99 3.17
C GLY A 34 -5.62 -7.28 1.82
N THR A 35 -6.04 -6.00 1.80
CA THR A 35 -6.00 -5.18 0.58
C THR A 35 -4.58 -4.94 0.13
N GLN A 36 -3.70 -4.57 1.05
CA GLN A 36 -2.29 -4.34 0.74
C GLN A 36 -1.61 -5.61 0.23
N SER A 37 -1.95 -6.77 0.82
CA SER A 37 -1.44 -8.05 0.36
C SER A 37 -1.86 -8.35 -1.07
N SER A 38 -3.14 -8.13 -1.38
CA SER A 38 -3.65 -8.32 -2.74
C SER A 38 -2.98 -7.39 -3.75
N MET A 39 -2.74 -6.14 -3.36
CA MET A 39 -2.02 -5.19 -4.20
C MET A 39 -0.61 -5.69 -4.50
N MET A 40 0.07 -6.25 -3.50
CA MET A 40 1.41 -6.77 -3.70
C MET A 40 1.46 -7.89 -4.72
N GLU A 41 0.45 -8.77 -4.75
CA GLU A 41 0.38 -9.82 -5.76
C GLU A 41 0.38 -9.25 -7.18
N VAL A 42 -0.29 -8.11 -7.36
CA VAL A 42 -0.35 -7.45 -8.66
C VAL A 42 0.97 -6.78 -9.02
N ILE A 43 1.58 -6.04 -8.09
CA ILE A 43 2.72 -5.20 -8.42
C ILE A 43 4.07 -5.88 -8.26
N GLU A 44 4.16 -6.99 -7.53
CA GLU A 44 5.45 -7.63 -7.27
C GLU A 44 6.24 -7.94 -8.56
N PRO A 45 5.62 -8.49 -9.63
CA PRO A 45 6.35 -8.77 -10.86
C PRO A 45 6.87 -7.51 -11.57
N MET A 46 6.38 -6.35 -11.20
CA MET A 46 6.74 -5.08 -11.85
C MET A 46 7.80 -4.31 -11.08
N LEU A 47 8.22 -4.80 -9.92
CA LEU A 47 9.21 -4.12 -9.10
C LEU A 47 10.60 -4.22 -9.71
N THR A 48 11.38 -3.14 -9.55
CA THR A 48 12.81 -3.21 -9.85
C THR A 48 13.51 -4.08 -8.81
N GLU A 49 14.76 -4.47 -9.09
CA GLU A 49 15.52 -5.28 -8.13
C GLU A 49 15.69 -4.55 -6.78
N GLU A 50 15.91 -3.25 -6.83
CA GLU A 50 16.05 -2.44 -5.62
C GLU A 50 14.76 -2.40 -4.83
N GLU A 51 13.64 -2.15 -5.51
CA GLU A 51 12.32 -2.14 -4.89
C GLU A 51 11.98 -3.50 -4.28
N HIS A 52 12.25 -4.56 -5.01
CA HIS A 52 11.96 -5.91 -4.55
C HIS A 52 12.81 -6.27 -3.33
N SER A 53 14.06 -5.80 -3.29
CA SER A 53 14.93 -6.00 -2.14
C SER A 53 14.37 -5.33 -0.88
N VAL A 54 13.89 -4.10 -1.01
CA VAL A 54 13.26 -3.39 0.11
C VAL A 54 12.01 -4.12 0.58
N TYR A 55 11.17 -4.52 -0.37
CA TYR A 55 9.95 -5.27 -0.07
C TYR A 55 10.27 -6.56 0.71
N ARG A 56 11.22 -7.34 0.23
CA ARG A 56 11.57 -8.60 0.89
C ARG A 56 12.08 -8.40 2.30
N ARG A 57 12.90 -7.38 2.52
CA ARG A 57 13.40 -7.09 3.87
C ARG A 57 12.26 -6.73 4.81
N GLY A 58 11.31 -5.94 4.35
CA GLY A 58 10.13 -5.61 5.15
C GLY A 58 9.27 -6.84 5.42
N ARG A 59 9.03 -7.65 4.38
CA ARG A 59 8.24 -8.88 4.52
C ARG A 59 8.84 -9.85 5.53
N ASN A 60 10.16 -9.93 5.57
CA ASN A 60 10.87 -10.89 6.41
C ASN A 60 11.23 -10.33 7.80
N ALA A 61 10.93 -9.06 8.06
CA ALA A 61 11.20 -8.47 9.36
C ALA A 61 10.31 -9.09 10.43
N HIS A 62 10.87 -9.31 11.62
CA HIS A 62 10.07 -9.78 12.75
C HIS A 62 9.25 -8.64 13.33
N SER A 63 7.98 -8.93 13.61
CA SER A 63 7.11 -8.02 14.31
C SER A 63 6.45 -8.75 15.47
N PRO A 64 6.44 -8.15 16.67
CA PRO A 64 5.81 -8.79 17.82
C PRO A 64 4.29 -8.74 17.76
N THR A 65 3.71 -7.92 16.90
CA THR A 65 2.27 -7.75 16.79
C THR A 65 1.79 -8.09 15.41
N MET A 66 0.57 -8.63 15.33
CA MET A 66 -0.09 -8.95 14.08
C MET A 66 -1.48 -8.33 14.10
N ALA A 67 -1.92 -7.79 12.97
CA ALA A 67 -3.26 -7.24 12.86
C ALA A 67 -4.32 -8.32 13.08
N LYS A 68 -5.40 -7.98 13.78
CA LYS A 68 -6.54 -8.89 13.92
C LYS A 68 -7.14 -9.17 12.55
N HIS A 69 -7.62 -10.39 12.38
CA HIS A 69 -8.30 -10.82 11.15
C HIS A 69 -7.41 -10.92 9.92
N ALA A 70 -6.10 -10.79 10.07
CA ALA A 70 -5.17 -10.99 8.96
C ALA A 70 -4.42 -12.30 9.15
N THR A 71 -4.13 -13.00 8.03
CA THR A 71 -3.23 -14.14 8.08
C THR A 71 -1.79 -13.66 8.27
N MET A 72 -0.91 -14.56 8.70
CA MET A 72 0.51 -14.22 8.82
C MET A 72 1.09 -13.83 7.45
N ALA A 73 0.69 -14.53 6.39
CA ALA A 73 1.16 -14.21 5.04
C ALA A 73 0.71 -12.81 4.61
N ASP A 74 -0.57 -12.48 4.84
CA ASP A 74 -1.08 -11.15 4.51
C ASP A 74 -0.40 -10.07 5.32
N TYR A 75 -0.18 -10.32 6.60
CA TYR A 75 0.50 -9.38 7.47
C TYR A 75 1.93 -9.09 6.97
N ARG A 76 2.66 -10.14 6.62
CA ARG A 76 4.04 -9.99 6.13
C ARG A 76 4.10 -9.26 4.81
N ARG A 77 3.19 -9.56 3.89
CA ARG A 77 3.11 -8.84 2.61
C ARG A 77 2.76 -7.37 2.82
N ALA A 78 1.82 -7.09 3.73
CA ALA A 78 1.46 -5.72 4.05
C ALA A 78 2.63 -4.97 4.66
N THR A 79 3.39 -5.60 5.55
CA THR A 79 4.59 -4.99 6.13
C THR A 79 5.64 -4.71 5.06
N GLY A 80 5.84 -5.63 4.14
CA GLY A 80 6.74 -5.43 3.01
C GLY A 80 6.29 -4.29 2.09
N PHE A 81 4.99 -4.21 1.84
CA PHE A 81 4.41 -3.14 1.04
C PHE A 81 4.63 -1.77 1.71
N GLU A 82 4.41 -1.69 3.02
CA GLU A 82 4.65 -0.45 3.76
C GLU A 82 6.12 -0.05 3.72
N ALA A 83 7.02 -1.02 3.82
CA ALA A 83 8.45 -0.76 3.70
C ALA A 83 8.80 -0.19 2.33
N LEU A 84 8.21 -0.75 1.27
CA LEU A 84 8.40 -0.26 -0.09
C LEU A 84 7.89 1.17 -0.24
N MET A 85 6.70 1.45 0.26
CA MET A 85 6.13 2.80 0.20
C MET A 85 6.98 3.81 0.98
N GLY A 86 7.43 3.43 2.18
CA GLY A 86 8.30 4.27 2.98
C GLY A 86 9.62 4.58 2.28
N TYR A 87 10.19 3.58 1.63
CA TYR A 87 11.43 3.74 0.87
C TYR A 87 11.26 4.74 -0.28
N LEU A 88 10.21 4.59 -1.07
CA LEU A 88 9.93 5.49 -2.17
C LEU A 88 9.64 6.91 -1.69
N TYR A 89 8.93 7.03 -0.56
CA TYR A 89 8.66 8.32 0.04
C TYR A 89 9.95 9.04 0.47
N LEU A 90 10.84 8.34 1.15
CA LEU A 90 12.12 8.91 1.60
C LEU A 90 13.02 9.26 0.43
N LYS A 91 12.91 8.52 -0.66
CA LYS A 91 13.64 8.76 -1.90
C LYS A 91 12.99 9.89 -2.72
N GLU A 92 11.83 10.37 -2.30
CA GLU A 92 11.05 11.39 -3.00
C GLU A 92 10.57 10.95 -4.38
N ASP A 93 10.41 9.65 -4.59
CA ASP A 93 9.91 9.13 -5.87
C ASP A 93 8.39 8.98 -5.81
N TYR A 94 7.72 10.10 -5.74
CA TYR A 94 6.26 10.14 -5.59
C TYR A 94 5.53 9.64 -6.83
N THR A 95 6.08 9.86 -8.00
CA THR A 95 5.51 9.37 -9.25
C THR A 95 5.45 7.83 -9.24
N ARG A 96 6.55 7.19 -8.82
CA ARG A 96 6.60 5.74 -8.74
C ARG A 96 5.62 5.20 -7.69
N MET A 97 5.52 5.88 -6.54
CA MET A 97 4.54 5.52 -5.51
C MET A 97 3.13 5.49 -6.08
N LEU A 98 2.74 6.58 -6.76
CA LEU A 98 1.40 6.69 -7.33
C LEU A 98 1.18 5.62 -8.39
N THR A 99 2.17 5.37 -9.24
CA THR A 99 2.08 4.35 -10.29
C THR A 99 1.80 2.98 -9.68
N LEU A 100 2.59 2.58 -8.67
CA LEU A 100 2.43 1.27 -8.05
C LEU A 100 1.10 1.14 -7.31
N VAL A 101 0.69 2.18 -6.61
CA VAL A 101 -0.58 2.17 -5.89
C VAL A 101 -1.75 2.03 -6.86
N ARG A 102 -1.75 2.81 -7.95
CA ARG A 102 -2.81 2.72 -8.96
C ARG A 102 -2.86 1.36 -9.62
N MET A 103 -1.71 0.78 -9.94
CA MET A 103 -1.65 -0.55 -10.54
C MET A 103 -2.17 -1.61 -9.57
N GLY A 104 -1.79 -1.51 -8.30
CA GLY A 104 -2.20 -2.47 -7.30
C GLY A 104 -3.69 -2.43 -6.99
N ILE A 105 -4.27 -1.24 -6.94
CA ILE A 105 -5.69 -1.08 -6.62
C ILE A 105 -6.57 -1.34 -7.85
N GLY A 106 -6.09 -0.97 -9.03
CA GLY A 106 -6.89 -0.95 -10.25
C GLY A 106 -7.66 0.37 -10.36
N GLU A 107 -7.63 0.98 -11.53
CA GLU A 107 -8.23 2.30 -11.73
C GLU A 107 -9.75 2.29 -11.51
N ASP A 108 -10.40 1.15 -11.76
CA ASP A 108 -11.86 1.04 -11.65
C ASP A 108 -12.35 1.17 -10.21
N ILE A 109 -11.49 0.91 -9.22
CA ILE A 109 -11.87 0.97 -7.82
C ILE A 109 -11.80 2.41 -7.30
N LEU A 110 -10.95 3.20 -7.89
CA LEU A 110 -10.81 4.62 -7.57
C LEU A 110 -11.77 5.43 -8.44
#